data_354429c3a4656af6f3f5d7f660994be3
#
_entry.id   354429c3a4656af6f3f5d7f660994be3
#
_cell.length_a   1.000
_cell.length_b   1.000
_cell.length_c   1.000
_cell.angle_alpha   90.00
_cell.angle_beta   90.00
_cell.angle_gamma   90.00
#
_symmetry.space_group_name_H-M   'P 1'
#
loop_
_entity.id
_entity.type
_entity.pdbx_description
1 polymer ?
#
loop_
_entity_poly.entity_id
_entity_poly.type
_entity_poly.pdbx_seq_one_letter_code
_entity_poly.pdbx_strand_id
1 'polypeptide(L)'
;SSTLKFELPYSINTLFKLLQDAAKVFASAGFDIEIVEKHHNQKLDAPSGTALALADSMKEVLEDDYFYRYDRSQLRQKRDPKEIGISAVRGGTIVGEHEVIFAGEDEVIEFKHTAHSKAVFAKGAVEAAKFLAGKPAGMYDMRDVIAAKN
;
A
#
# COMPACT_ATOMS: atom_id res chain seq x y z
N SER A 1 -26.67 -4.79 -8.56
CA SER A 1 -25.99 -4.40 -7.31
C SER A 1 -24.71 -3.66 -7.61
N SER A 2 -24.40 -2.63 -6.86
CA SER A 2 -23.11 -1.94 -6.91
C SER A 2 -22.14 -2.58 -5.91
N THR A 3 -20.88 -2.77 -6.31
CA THR A 3 -19.87 -3.41 -5.48
C THR A 3 -18.67 -2.49 -5.35
N LEU A 4 -18.16 -2.34 -4.13
CA LEU A 4 -16.90 -1.63 -3.87
C LEU A 4 -15.74 -2.64 -3.84
N LYS A 5 -14.71 -2.40 -4.64
CA LYS A 5 -13.63 -3.37 -4.87
C LYS A 5 -12.65 -3.49 -3.70
N PHE A 6 -12.46 -2.42 -2.89
CA PHE A 6 -11.56 -2.42 -1.73
C PHE A 6 -12.06 -1.48 -0.64
N GLU A 7 -12.26 -2.01 0.55
CA GLU A 7 -12.62 -1.23 1.74
C GLU A 7 -11.37 -0.84 2.54
N LEU A 8 -10.53 0.01 1.96
CA LEU A 8 -9.36 0.55 2.65
C LEU A 8 -9.66 1.94 3.24
N PRO A 9 -8.96 2.37 4.29
CA PRO A 9 -9.08 3.72 4.82
C PRO A 9 -8.85 4.78 3.74
N TYR A 10 -9.53 5.91 3.86
CA TYR A 10 -9.39 7.06 2.95
C TYR A 10 -7.93 7.48 2.77
N SER A 11 -7.16 7.51 3.86
CA SER A 11 -5.74 7.85 3.87
C SER A 11 -4.89 6.88 3.02
N ILE A 12 -5.15 5.58 3.10
CA ILE A 12 -4.44 4.58 2.29
C ILE A 12 -4.74 4.75 0.81
N ASN A 13 -5.99 5.05 0.46
CA ASN A 13 -6.36 5.26 -0.95
C ASN A 13 -5.73 6.52 -1.54
N THR A 14 -5.59 7.59 -0.75
CA THR A 14 -4.83 8.78 -1.15
C THR A 14 -3.35 8.46 -1.31
N LEU A 15 -2.81 7.61 -0.43
CA LEU A 15 -1.42 7.19 -0.46
C LEU A 15 -1.07 6.43 -1.75
N PHE A 16 -1.97 5.63 -2.31
CA PHE A 16 -1.75 4.97 -3.62
C PHE A 16 -1.34 5.96 -4.70
N LYS A 17 -2.07 7.07 -4.83
CA LYS A 17 -1.77 8.10 -5.84
C LYS A 17 -0.44 8.79 -5.58
N LEU A 18 -0.18 9.17 -4.33
CA LEU A 18 1.08 9.80 -3.94
C LEU A 18 2.28 8.87 -4.20
N LEU A 19 2.14 7.58 -3.91
CA LEU A 19 3.20 6.59 -4.16
C LEU A 19 3.43 6.33 -5.64
N GLN A 20 2.39 6.36 -6.47
CA GLN A 20 2.56 6.26 -7.92
C GLN A 20 3.39 7.43 -8.47
N ASP A 21 3.08 8.65 -8.04
CA ASP A 21 3.82 9.84 -8.46
C ASP A 21 5.26 9.81 -7.94
N ALA A 22 5.46 9.41 -6.68
CA ALA A 22 6.79 9.25 -6.08
C ALA A 22 7.61 8.15 -6.77
N ALA A 23 7.01 6.99 -7.03
CA ALA A 23 7.68 5.85 -7.65
C ALA A 23 8.23 6.20 -9.05
N LYS A 24 7.47 6.93 -9.86
CA LYS A 24 7.93 7.39 -11.18
C LYS A 24 9.21 8.21 -11.09
N VAL A 25 9.27 9.13 -10.12
CA VAL A 25 10.41 10.03 -9.94
C VAL A 25 11.60 9.28 -9.35
N PHE A 26 11.39 8.58 -8.22
CA PHE A 26 12.49 7.97 -7.48
C PHE A 26 13.06 6.72 -8.14
N ALA A 27 12.22 5.88 -8.75
CA ALA A 27 12.71 4.71 -9.48
C ALA A 27 13.59 5.10 -10.67
N SER A 28 13.20 6.12 -11.44
CA SER A 28 14.02 6.63 -12.55
C SER A 28 15.32 7.30 -12.08
N ALA A 29 15.35 7.79 -10.84
CA ALA A 29 16.55 8.35 -10.21
C ALA A 29 17.44 7.28 -9.54
N GLY A 30 17.08 5.99 -9.63
CA GLY A 30 17.89 4.89 -9.10
C GLY A 30 17.64 4.56 -7.63
N PHE A 31 16.54 5.06 -7.03
CA PHE A 31 16.15 4.68 -5.66
C PHE A 31 15.62 3.26 -5.62
N ASP A 32 16.01 2.53 -4.59
CA ASP A 32 15.45 1.23 -4.26
C ASP A 32 14.10 1.36 -3.55
N ILE A 33 13.18 0.45 -3.81
CA ILE A 33 11.83 0.46 -3.23
C ILE A 33 11.68 -0.70 -2.25
N GLU A 34 11.39 -0.38 -0.99
CA GLU A 34 11.12 -1.36 0.06
C GLU A 34 9.81 -1.02 0.77
N ILE A 35 9.08 -2.05 1.19
CA ILE A 35 7.86 -1.93 2.00
C ILE A 35 8.07 -2.71 3.28
N VAL A 36 7.78 -2.08 4.42
CA VAL A 36 7.75 -2.75 5.72
C VAL A 36 6.35 -2.60 6.30
N GLU A 37 5.72 -3.71 6.66
CA GLU A 37 4.42 -3.71 7.30
C GLU A 37 4.46 -4.40 8.66
N LYS A 38 3.67 -3.90 9.60
CA LYS A 38 3.63 -4.43 10.97
C LYS A 38 2.18 -4.62 11.40
N HIS A 39 1.88 -5.79 11.93
CA HIS A 39 0.57 -6.15 12.47
C HIS A 39 0.69 -6.98 13.73
N HIS A 40 -0.44 -7.20 14.39
CA HIS A 40 -0.56 -8.02 15.59
C HIS A 40 -0.14 -9.47 15.34
N ASN A 41 0.18 -10.17 16.42
CA ASN A 41 0.69 -11.55 16.38
C ASN A 41 -0.36 -12.60 15.97
N GLN A 42 -1.63 -12.23 15.83
CA GLN A 42 -2.72 -13.11 15.39
C GLN A 42 -3.04 -13.00 13.88
N LYS A 43 -2.35 -12.11 13.14
CA LYS A 43 -2.57 -11.96 11.71
C LYS A 43 -1.94 -13.13 10.95
N LEU A 44 -2.75 -13.86 10.19
CA LEU A 44 -2.35 -15.09 9.51
C LEU A 44 -1.63 -14.82 8.18
N ASP A 45 -2.14 -13.87 7.39
CA ASP A 45 -1.55 -13.52 6.10
C ASP A 45 -0.30 -12.64 6.28
N ALA A 46 0.73 -12.91 5.50
CA ALA A 46 1.95 -12.13 5.39
C ALA A 46 2.51 -12.26 3.96
N PRO A 47 2.78 -11.15 3.26
CA PRO A 47 2.50 -9.78 3.68
C PRO A 47 0.99 -9.47 3.70
N SER A 48 0.63 -8.33 4.32
CA SER A 48 -0.76 -7.87 4.36
C SER A 48 -1.30 -7.52 2.97
N GLY A 49 -2.62 -7.66 2.79
CA GLY A 49 -3.27 -7.24 1.54
C GLY A 49 -3.04 -5.76 1.21
N THR A 50 -2.97 -4.88 2.22
CA THR A 50 -2.64 -3.46 2.02
C THR A 50 -1.21 -3.27 1.50
N ALA A 51 -0.23 -4.00 2.04
CA ALA A 51 1.15 -3.93 1.55
C ALA A 51 1.26 -4.35 0.09
N LEU A 52 0.58 -5.45 -0.29
CA LEU A 52 0.50 -5.89 -1.67
C LEU A 52 -0.18 -4.87 -2.57
N ALA A 53 -1.28 -4.26 -2.12
CA ALA A 53 -1.98 -3.24 -2.89
C ALA A 53 -1.13 -1.97 -3.10
N LEU A 54 -0.32 -1.56 -2.10
CA LEU A 54 0.66 -0.47 -2.26
C LEU A 54 1.73 -0.82 -3.29
N ALA A 55 2.28 -2.04 -3.23
CA ALA A 55 3.25 -2.53 -4.20
C ALA A 55 2.67 -2.58 -5.62
N ASP A 56 1.47 -3.14 -5.77
CA ASP A 56 0.77 -3.23 -7.06
C ASP A 56 0.51 -1.85 -7.66
N SER A 57 0.09 -0.87 -6.85
CA SER A 57 -0.16 0.49 -7.32
C SER A 57 1.10 1.17 -7.87
N MET A 58 2.24 0.96 -7.23
CA MET A 58 3.52 1.46 -7.73
C MET A 58 3.97 0.72 -8.99
N LYS A 59 3.81 -0.61 -9.01
CA LYS A 59 4.19 -1.44 -10.17
C LYS A 59 3.41 -1.09 -11.43
N GLU A 60 2.15 -0.65 -11.32
CA GLU A 60 1.35 -0.18 -12.46
C GLU A 60 2.01 0.94 -13.27
N VAL A 61 2.85 1.77 -12.64
CA VAL A 61 3.49 2.94 -13.24
C VAL A 61 5.00 2.76 -13.47
N LEU A 62 5.55 1.62 -13.09
CA LEU A 62 6.93 1.24 -13.30
C LEU A 62 7.08 0.34 -14.53
N GLU A 63 8.32 0.06 -14.93
CA GLU A 63 8.62 -0.89 -15.99
C GLU A 63 8.16 -2.31 -15.62
N ASP A 64 7.80 -3.12 -16.61
CA ASP A 64 7.20 -4.47 -16.40
C ASP A 64 8.15 -5.47 -15.72
N ASP A 65 9.45 -5.22 -15.72
CA ASP A 65 10.47 -6.11 -15.15
C ASP A 65 10.64 -5.98 -13.63
N TYR A 66 9.91 -5.08 -12.96
CA TYR A 66 9.86 -5.04 -11.50
C TYR A 66 9.18 -6.28 -10.92
N PHE A 67 9.78 -6.82 -9.84
CA PHE A 67 9.28 -8.03 -9.17
C PHE A 67 9.31 -7.88 -7.65
N TYR A 68 8.51 -8.71 -6.95
CA TYR A 68 8.43 -8.69 -5.48
C TYR A 68 9.42 -9.65 -4.85
N ARG A 69 10.02 -9.21 -3.74
CA ARG A 69 10.90 -10.03 -2.90
C ARG A 69 10.39 -10.00 -1.46
N TYR A 70 9.92 -11.15 -0.97
CA TYR A 70 9.31 -11.24 0.37
C TYR A 70 10.30 -11.59 1.46
N ASP A 71 11.37 -12.32 1.16
CA ASP A 71 12.38 -12.74 2.10
C ASP A 71 13.75 -12.79 1.44
N ARG A 72 14.72 -12.14 2.08
CA ARG A 72 16.09 -12.11 1.63
C ARG A 72 17.01 -13.00 2.45
N SER A 73 16.52 -13.62 3.54
CA SER A 73 17.37 -14.39 4.47
C SER A 73 18.09 -15.56 3.81
N GLN A 74 17.51 -16.13 2.76
CA GLN A 74 18.07 -17.25 2.00
C GLN A 74 18.97 -16.81 0.83
N LEU A 75 19.09 -15.50 0.59
CA LEU A 75 19.84 -14.95 -0.53
C LEU A 75 21.20 -14.43 -0.08
N ARG A 76 22.26 -14.85 -0.76
CA ARG A 76 23.63 -14.34 -0.57
C ARG A 76 24.08 -13.57 -1.80
N GLN A 77 23.30 -12.58 -2.20
CA GLN A 77 23.55 -11.75 -3.36
C GLN A 77 23.15 -10.30 -3.10
N LYS A 78 23.70 -9.39 -3.88
CA LYS A 78 23.29 -8.00 -3.86
C LYS A 78 21.83 -7.88 -4.27
N ARG A 79 21.16 -6.82 -3.78
CA ARG A 79 19.81 -6.48 -4.17
C ARG A 79 19.74 -6.18 -5.66
N ASP A 80 18.69 -6.65 -6.32
CA ASP A 80 18.41 -6.31 -7.71
C ASP A 80 17.78 -4.91 -7.76
N PRO A 81 18.19 -4.01 -8.69
CA PRO A 81 17.59 -2.68 -8.83
C PRO A 81 16.09 -2.69 -9.17
N LYS A 82 15.58 -3.77 -9.74
CA LYS A 82 14.16 -3.92 -10.10
C LYS A 82 13.34 -4.67 -9.03
N GLU A 83 13.93 -4.89 -7.88
CA GLU A 83 13.25 -5.54 -6.76
C GLU A 83 12.41 -4.53 -5.98
N ILE A 84 11.16 -4.90 -5.66
CA ILE A 84 10.36 -4.27 -4.62
C ILE A 84 10.35 -5.23 -3.44
N GLY A 85 11.09 -4.89 -2.39
CA GLY A 85 11.13 -5.71 -1.18
C GLY A 85 9.87 -5.51 -0.34
N ILE A 86 9.35 -6.59 0.24
CA ILE A 86 8.18 -6.52 1.13
C ILE A 86 8.45 -7.36 2.36
N SER A 87 8.58 -6.70 3.51
CA SER A 87 8.89 -7.33 4.79
C SER A 87 7.73 -7.22 5.77
N ALA A 88 7.40 -8.31 6.46
CA ALA A 88 6.30 -8.38 7.41
C ALA A 88 6.82 -8.57 8.84
N VAL A 89 6.34 -7.73 9.76
CA VAL A 89 6.58 -7.85 11.19
C VAL A 89 5.28 -8.24 11.88
N ARG A 90 5.33 -9.22 12.79
CA ARG A 90 4.19 -9.66 13.60
C ARG A 90 4.55 -9.56 15.08
N GLY A 91 3.73 -8.82 15.85
CA GLY A 91 4.01 -8.66 17.28
C GLY A 91 2.90 -7.94 18.03
N GLY A 92 2.71 -8.34 19.28
CA GLY A 92 1.78 -7.69 20.19
C GLY A 92 0.38 -7.48 19.60
N THR A 93 -0.14 -6.29 19.84
CA THR A 93 -1.47 -5.84 19.42
C THR A 93 -1.41 -4.73 18.36
N ILE A 94 -0.35 -4.65 17.58
CA ILE A 94 -0.18 -3.64 16.52
C ILE A 94 -1.38 -3.70 15.59
N VAL A 95 -2.10 -2.59 15.45
CA VAL A 95 -3.31 -2.53 14.61
C VAL A 95 -2.96 -2.65 13.13
N GLY A 96 -1.96 -1.87 12.69
CA GLY A 96 -1.42 -1.92 11.34
C GLY A 96 -0.53 -0.73 11.04
N GLU A 97 0.66 -1.00 10.56
CA GLU A 97 1.60 0.01 10.03
C GLU A 97 2.04 -0.42 8.64
N HIS A 98 2.15 0.54 7.74
CA HIS A 98 2.70 0.35 6.40
C HIS A 98 3.66 1.49 6.11
N GLU A 99 4.86 1.15 5.74
CA GLU A 99 5.92 2.10 5.44
C GLU A 99 6.51 1.75 4.07
N VAL A 100 6.52 2.72 3.17
CA VAL A 100 7.16 2.60 1.86
C VAL A 100 8.41 3.45 1.87
N ILE A 101 9.54 2.83 1.59
CA ILE A 101 10.88 3.39 1.67
C ILE A 101 11.42 3.53 0.25
N PHE A 102 11.84 4.72 -0.10
CA PHE A 102 12.64 5.00 -1.29
C PHE A 102 14.06 5.31 -0.84
N ALA A 103 14.96 4.36 -1.03
CA ALA A 103 16.34 4.45 -0.57
C ALA A 103 17.27 4.81 -1.74
N GLY A 104 17.83 6.01 -1.72
CA GLY A 104 18.79 6.52 -2.67
C GLY A 104 20.22 6.50 -2.15
N GLU A 105 21.15 7.12 -2.88
CA GLU A 105 22.52 7.31 -2.43
C GLU A 105 22.56 8.42 -1.37
N ASP A 106 23.01 8.07 -0.17
CA ASP A 106 23.12 8.95 0.99
C ASP A 106 21.81 9.61 1.47
N GLU A 107 20.65 9.13 1.00
CA GLU A 107 19.34 9.65 1.42
C GLU A 107 18.25 8.59 1.39
N VAL A 108 17.23 8.78 2.23
CA VAL A 108 16.04 7.92 2.29
C VAL A 108 14.80 8.81 2.41
N ILE A 109 13.76 8.46 1.66
CA ILE A 109 12.43 9.08 1.78
C ILE A 109 11.44 8.00 2.17
N GLU A 110 10.61 8.28 3.16
CA GLU A 110 9.65 7.32 3.72
C GLU A 110 8.24 7.89 3.70
N PHE A 111 7.29 7.05 3.29
CA PHE A 111 5.85 7.31 3.43
C PHE A 111 5.30 6.29 4.40
N LYS A 112 4.81 6.74 5.55
CA LYS A 112 4.32 5.86 6.60
C LYS A 112 2.88 6.16 6.98
N HIS A 113 2.08 5.10 7.07
CA HIS A 113 0.74 5.12 7.64
C HIS A 113 0.70 4.21 8.87
N THR A 114 0.20 4.75 9.99
CA THR A 114 -0.01 4.00 11.23
C THR A 114 -1.48 4.08 11.63
N ALA A 115 -2.15 2.94 11.68
CA ALA A 115 -3.49 2.83 12.24
C ALA A 115 -3.40 2.59 13.75
N HIS A 116 -3.95 3.49 14.55
CA HIS A 116 -3.99 3.35 16.01
C HIS A 116 -5.25 2.64 16.50
N SER A 117 -6.27 2.51 15.64
CA SER A 117 -7.53 1.85 15.95
C SER A 117 -8.15 1.24 14.70
N LYS A 118 -8.86 0.13 14.87
CA LYS A 118 -9.68 -0.46 13.78
C LYS A 118 -10.82 0.47 13.33
N ALA A 119 -11.18 1.48 14.12
CA ALA A 119 -12.20 2.48 13.77
C ALA A 119 -11.88 3.25 12.48
N VAL A 120 -10.60 3.40 12.12
CA VAL A 120 -10.20 4.04 10.86
C VAL A 120 -10.71 3.27 9.64
N PHE A 121 -10.75 1.94 9.71
CA PHE A 121 -11.29 1.09 8.65
C PHE A 121 -12.83 1.17 8.61
N ALA A 122 -13.49 1.15 9.77
CA ALA A 122 -14.93 1.30 9.86
C ALA A 122 -15.40 2.65 9.29
N LYS A 123 -14.68 3.73 9.54
CA LYS A 123 -14.97 5.06 8.97
C LYS A 123 -14.89 5.04 7.44
N GLY A 124 -13.90 4.39 6.87
CA GLY A 124 -13.77 4.21 5.42
C GLY A 124 -14.95 3.43 4.83
N ALA A 125 -15.35 2.34 5.47
CA ALA A 125 -16.48 1.54 5.04
C ALA A 125 -17.81 2.31 5.08
N VAL A 126 -18.06 3.12 6.12
CA VAL A 126 -19.25 3.98 6.21
C VAL A 126 -19.28 5.03 5.09
N GLU A 127 -18.16 5.67 4.80
CA GLU A 127 -18.07 6.65 3.70
C GLU A 127 -18.30 5.98 2.33
N ALA A 128 -17.76 4.79 2.13
CA ALA A 128 -17.99 4.00 0.93
C ALA A 128 -19.48 3.60 0.78
N ALA A 129 -20.12 3.17 1.86
CA ALA A 129 -21.55 2.84 1.86
C ALA A 129 -22.41 4.06 1.52
N LYS A 130 -22.12 5.24 2.09
CA LYS A 130 -22.80 6.49 1.75
C LYS A 130 -22.63 6.85 0.26
N PHE A 131 -21.45 6.69 -0.27
CA PHE A 131 -21.17 6.95 -1.69
C PHE A 131 -21.98 6.02 -2.61
N LEU A 132 -22.07 4.73 -2.27
CA LEU A 132 -22.78 3.73 -3.09
C LEU A 132 -24.31 3.92 -3.05
N ALA A 133 -24.84 4.56 -2.02
CA ALA A 133 -26.27 4.83 -1.90
C ALA A 133 -26.74 5.68 -3.10
N GLY A 134 -27.65 5.14 -3.88
CA GLY A 134 -28.20 5.80 -5.06
C GLY A 134 -27.33 5.76 -6.32
N LYS A 135 -26.18 5.09 -6.30
CA LYS A 135 -25.37 4.91 -7.51
C LYS A 135 -25.94 3.80 -8.41
N PRO A 136 -25.81 3.94 -9.75
CA PRO A 136 -26.13 2.88 -10.67
C PRO A 136 -25.39 1.57 -10.36
N ALA A 137 -25.91 0.44 -10.82
CA ALA A 137 -25.20 -0.83 -10.70
C ALA A 137 -23.87 -0.74 -11.44
N GLY A 138 -22.77 -1.11 -10.76
CA GLY A 138 -21.41 -1.01 -11.31
C GLY A 138 -20.35 -1.38 -10.30
N MET A 139 -19.11 -1.36 -10.77
CA MET A 139 -17.90 -1.53 -9.94
C MET A 139 -17.36 -0.16 -9.60
N TYR A 140 -17.11 0.07 -8.34
CA TYR A 140 -16.53 1.31 -7.81
C TYR A 140 -15.32 0.98 -6.94
N ASP A 141 -14.42 1.94 -6.78
CA ASP A 141 -13.31 1.84 -5.83
C ASP A 141 -13.24 3.11 -4.96
N MET A 142 -12.30 3.14 -4.01
CA MET A 142 -12.18 4.29 -3.12
C MET A 142 -11.69 5.56 -3.82
N ARG A 143 -11.09 5.46 -5.01
CA ARG A 143 -10.74 6.63 -5.83
C ARG A 143 -12.01 7.36 -6.30
N ASP A 144 -13.05 6.60 -6.64
CA ASP A 144 -14.35 7.18 -7.00
C ASP A 144 -15.00 7.90 -5.81
N VAL A 145 -14.88 7.33 -4.61
CA VAL A 145 -15.37 7.95 -3.37
C VAL A 145 -14.63 9.26 -3.08
N ILE A 146 -13.32 9.28 -3.26
CA ILE A 146 -12.47 10.45 -3.03
C ILE A 146 -12.78 11.54 -4.07
N ALA A 147 -12.89 11.19 -5.34
CA ALA A 147 -13.18 12.12 -6.43
C ALA A 147 -14.55 12.79 -6.25
N ALA A 148 -15.53 12.09 -5.71
CA ALA A 148 -16.87 12.64 -5.45
C ALA A 148 -16.93 13.68 -4.31
N LYS A 149 -15.88 13.79 -3.49
CA LYS A 149 -15.77 14.76 -2.39
C LYS A 149 -15.06 16.05 -2.78
N ASN A 150 -14.38 16.04 -3.89
CA ASN A 150 -13.64 17.18 -4.45
C ASN A 150 -14.45 17.80 -5.61
#